data_0e469d88669b63f09ac576512718e131
#
_entry.id   0e469d88669b63f09ac576512718e131
#
_cell.length_a   1.000
_cell.length_b   1.000
_cell.length_c   1.000
_cell.angle_alpha   90.00
_cell.angle_beta   90.00
_cell.angle_gamma   90.00
#
_symmetry.space_group_name_H-M   'P 1'
#
loop_
_entity.id
_entity.type
_entity.pdbx_description
1 polymer ?
#
loop_
_entity_poly.entity_id
_entity_poly.type
_entity_poly.pdbx_seq_one_letter_code
_entity_poly.pdbx_strand_id
1 'polypeptide(L)'
;MKRLFLLRHAKAQPADGGCEDFDRTLMLSGMQDAAAMAHYLRKNEYACEQILCSSSARTTQTAELVLQELESEIDYRENLYLADAAKILAAVRGAPGHVSSLMVVGHNPGLEATAALLAREPVRRKERARHEALEEKFPTCALAILDFDVGRWRDIVQGGGKLVDFVRPKDL
;
A
#
# COMPACT_ATOMS: atom_id res chain seq x y z
N MET A 1 7.79 13.94 -10.81
CA MET A 1 6.65 13.57 -9.95
C MET A 1 6.82 12.13 -9.50
N LYS A 2 6.50 11.80 -8.26
CA LYS A 2 6.56 10.43 -7.70
C LYS A 2 5.18 10.00 -7.23
N ARG A 3 4.79 8.75 -7.52
CA ARG A 3 3.53 8.14 -7.08
C ARG A 3 3.79 7.00 -6.11
N LEU A 4 3.20 7.10 -4.92
CA LEU A 4 3.29 6.08 -3.86
C LEU A 4 1.94 5.39 -3.69
N PHE A 5 1.98 4.06 -3.74
CA PHE A 5 0.87 3.18 -3.40
C PHE A 5 1.14 2.54 -2.04
N LEU A 6 0.21 2.65 -1.12
CA LEU A 6 0.25 1.98 0.18
C LEU A 6 -0.87 0.95 0.24
N LEU A 7 -0.52 -0.32 0.09
CA LEU A 7 -1.46 -1.44 0.05
C LEU A 7 -1.32 -2.30 1.31
N ARG A 8 -2.37 -2.35 2.13
CA ARG A 8 -2.42 -3.30 3.23
C ARG A 8 -2.66 -4.71 2.71
N HIS A 9 -2.00 -5.72 3.30
CA HIS A 9 -2.25 -7.12 2.96
C HIS A 9 -3.74 -7.45 3.00
N ALA A 10 -4.20 -8.39 2.18
CA ALA A 10 -5.56 -8.87 2.14
C ALA A 10 -5.87 -9.74 3.39
N LYS A 11 -7.13 -10.11 3.56
CA LYS A 11 -7.59 -10.85 4.75
C LYS A 11 -6.87 -12.19 4.89
N ALA A 12 -6.20 -12.38 6.02
CA ALA A 12 -5.44 -13.58 6.36
C ALA A 12 -6.22 -14.52 7.27
N GLN A 13 -5.80 -15.78 7.31
CA GLN A 13 -6.28 -16.77 8.26
C GLN A 13 -6.12 -16.24 9.70
N PRO A 14 -7.04 -16.59 10.61
CA PRO A 14 -6.95 -16.16 12.01
C PRO A 14 -5.70 -16.74 12.69
N ALA A 15 -5.23 -16.05 13.72
CA ALA A 15 -4.20 -16.57 14.60
C ALA A 15 -4.84 -17.58 15.56
N ASP A 16 -4.86 -18.85 15.19
CA ASP A 16 -5.48 -19.95 15.95
C ASP A 16 -4.49 -20.80 16.75
N GLY A 17 -3.22 -20.36 16.83
CA GLY A 17 -2.15 -21.09 17.50
C GLY A 17 -1.56 -22.25 16.68
N GLY A 18 -2.01 -22.47 15.46
CA GLY A 18 -1.53 -23.51 14.55
C GLY A 18 -0.31 -23.12 13.72
N CYS A 19 -0.03 -21.83 13.58
CA CYS A 19 1.16 -21.33 12.89
C CYS A 19 1.61 -19.98 13.47
N GLU A 20 2.86 -19.61 13.19
CA GLU A 20 3.39 -18.29 13.54
C GLU A 20 2.65 -17.18 12.77
N ASP A 21 2.54 -16.00 13.39
CA ASP A 21 1.86 -14.85 12.74
C ASP A 21 2.45 -14.54 11.36
N PHE A 22 3.76 -14.63 11.22
CA PHE A 22 4.48 -14.40 9.97
C PHE A 22 4.02 -15.32 8.83
N ASP A 23 3.66 -16.56 9.15
CA ASP A 23 3.34 -17.63 8.19
C ASP A 23 1.83 -17.73 7.89
N ARG A 24 0.99 -16.89 8.49
CA ARG A 24 -0.45 -16.89 8.21
C ARG A 24 -0.72 -16.49 6.76
N THR A 25 -1.34 -17.40 6.02
CA THR A 25 -1.73 -17.22 4.62
C THR A 25 -3.05 -16.47 4.47
N LEU A 26 -3.38 -16.07 3.24
CA LEU A 26 -4.66 -15.43 2.95
C LEU A 26 -5.84 -16.40 3.08
N MET A 27 -6.98 -15.87 3.50
CA MET A 27 -8.28 -16.52 3.32
C MET A 27 -8.71 -16.42 1.86
N LEU A 28 -9.65 -17.27 1.45
CA LEU A 28 -10.25 -17.20 0.11
C LEU A 28 -10.85 -15.81 -0.17
N SER A 29 -11.57 -15.24 0.79
CA SER A 29 -12.10 -13.86 0.68
C SER A 29 -10.98 -12.82 0.48
N GLY A 30 -9.83 -13.00 1.16
CA GLY A 30 -8.66 -12.14 0.97
C GLY A 30 -8.05 -12.25 -0.42
N MET A 31 -7.98 -13.46 -0.97
CA MET A 31 -7.51 -13.67 -2.36
C MET A 31 -8.45 -13.00 -3.37
N GLN A 32 -9.76 -13.07 -3.16
CA GLN A 32 -10.76 -12.40 -3.99
C GLN A 32 -10.62 -10.86 -3.92
N ASP A 33 -10.43 -10.31 -2.72
CA ASP A 33 -10.21 -8.88 -2.53
C ASP A 33 -8.92 -8.40 -3.23
N ALA A 34 -7.83 -9.18 -3.13
CA ALA A 34 -6.57 -8.85 -3.79
C ALA A 34 -6.69 -8.89 -5.32
N ALA A 35 -7.40 -9.88 -5.87
CA ALA A 35 -7.67 -9.96 -7.30
C ALA A 35 -8.55 -8.80 -7.79
N ALA A 36 -9.57 -8.42 -7.02
CA ALA A 36 -10.42 -7.26 -7.33
C ALA A 36 -9.62 -5.95 -7.30
N MET A 37 -8.71 -5.79 -6.33
CA MET A 37 -7.82 -4.63 -6.26
C MET A 37 -6.84 -4.58 -7.44
N ALA A 38 -6.28 -5.72 -7.85
CA ALA A 38 -5.44 -5.82 -9.04
C ALA A 38 -6.20 -5.38 -10.31
N HIS A 39 -7.43 -5.88 -10.48
CA HIS A 39 -8.29 -5.47 -11.59
C HIS A 39 -8.61 -3.95 -11.55
N TYR A 40 -8.85 -3.41 -10.35
CA TYR A 40 -9.07 -1.97 -10.17
C TYR A 40 -7.87 -1.15 -10.63
N LEU A 41 -6.65 -1.54 -10.23
CA LEU A 41 -5.42 -0.87 -10.64
C LEU A 41 -5.26 -0.87 -12.16
N ARG A 42 -5.46 -2.02 -12.80
CA ARG A 42 -5.38 -2.16 -14.26
C ARG A 42 -6.45 -1.32 -14.97
N LYS A 43 -7.71 -1.42 -14.52
CA LYS A 43 -8.85 -0.70 -15.12
C LYS A 43 -8.67 0.83 -15.08
N ASN A 44 -8.03 1.36 -14.05
CA ASN A 44 -7.77 2.78 -13.90
C ASN A 44 -6.37 3.19 -14.41
N GLU A 45 -5.70 2.30 -15.14
CA GLU A 45 -4.38 2.55 -15.76
C GLU A 45 -3.31 3.00 -14.74
N TYR A 46 -3.40 2.49 -13.51
CA TYR A 46 -2.37 2.70 -12.51
C TYR A 46 -1.18 1.78 -12.77
N ALA A 47 -0.08 2.35 -13.25
CA ALA A 47 1.19 1.64 -13.40
C ALA A 47 1.99 1.73 -12.09
N CYS A 48 2.66 0.63 -11.75
CA CYS A 48 3.61 0.54 -10.65
C CYS A 48 4.89 -0.12 -11.15
N GLU A 49 6.03 0.56 -11.01
CA GLU A 49 7.31 0.05 -11.50
C GLU A 49 7.99 -0.88 -10.50
N GLN A 50 7.86 -0.60 -9.21
CA GLN A 50 8.48 -1.40 -8.15
C GLN A 50 7.55 -1.60 -6.95
N ILE A 51 7.58 -2.79 -6.37
CA ILE A 51 6.86 -3.15 -5.15
C ILE A 51 7.88 -3.49 -4.05
N LEU A 52 7.83 -2.77 -2.93
CA LEU A 52 8.49 -3.15 -1.69
C LEU A 52 7.49 -3.94 -0.84
N CYS A 53 7.75 -5.20 -0.60
CA CYS A 53 6.81 -6.11 0.05
C CYS A 53 7.38 -6.67 1.35
N SER A 54 6.61 -6.59 2.44
CA SER A 54 6.92 -7.36 3.65
C SER A 54 7.00 -8.85 3.33
N SER A 55 7.99 -9.56 3.87
CA SER A 55 8.24 -10.97 3.57
C SER A 55 7.25 -11.96 4.22
N SER A 56 6.25 -11.50 4.98
CA SER A 56 5.25 -12.41 5.57
C SER A 56 4.38 -13.07 4.50
N ALA A 57 3.83 -14.24 4.79
CA ALA A 57 3.03 -15.02 3.83
C ALA A 57 1.85 -14.21 3.25
N ARG A 58 1.10 -13.51 4.12
CA ARG A 58 -0.07 -12.73 3.68
C ARG A 58 0.25 -11.54 2.78
N THR A 59 1.37 -10.86 3.02
CA THR A 59 1.83 -9.76 2.17
C THR A 59 2.37 -10.26 0.84
N THR A 60 3.15 -11.32 0.86
CA THR A 60 3.69 -11.98 -0.33
C THR A 60 2.57 -12.45 -1.26
N GLN A 61 1.58 -13.17 -0.74
CA GLN A 61 0.44 -13.63 -1.52
C GLN A 61 -0.41 -12.46 -2.08
N THR A 62 -0.60 -11.39 -1.29
CA THR A 62 -1.29 -10.18 -1.77
C THR A 62 -0.55 -9.56 -2.94
N ALA A 63 0.77 -9.38 -2.82
CA ALA A 63 1.59 -8.78 -3.86
C ALA A 63 1.63 -9.64 -5.14
N GLU A 64 1.75 -10.96 -5.01
CA GLU A 64 1.74 -11.88 -6.14
C GLU A 64 0.42 -11.84 -6.93
N LEU A 65 -0.72 -11.72 -6.23
CA LEU A 65 -2.03 -11.55 -6.88
C LEU A 65 -2.14 -10.22 -7.62
N VAL A 66 -1.60 -9.14 -7.03
CA VAL A 66 -1.58 -7.82 -7.68
C VAL A 66 -0.67 -7.83 -8.91
N LEU A 67 0.46 -8.54 -8.87
CA LEU A 67 1.38 -8.68 -10.01
C LEU A 67 0.76 -9.37 -11.23
N GLN A 68 -0.29 -10.15 -11.07
CA GLN A 68 -0.97 -10.76 -12.22
C GLN A 68 -1.54 -9.73 -13.20
N GLU A 69 -1.77 -8.50 -12.73
CA GLU A 69 -2.34 -7.41 -13.52
C GLU A 69 -1.38 -6.21 -13.70
N LEU A 70 -0.18 -6.27 -13.09
CA LEU A 70 0.83 -5.20 -13.13
C LEU A 70 2.19 -5.76 -13.55
N GLU A 71 2.88 -5.04 -14.42
CA GLU A 71 4.27 -5.29 -14.75
C GLU A 71 5.18 -4.54 -13.77
N SER A 72 5.55 -5.19 -12.66
CA SER A 72 6.34 -4.60 -11.58
C SER A 72 7.48 -5.49 -11.15
N GLU A 73 8.58 -4.89 -10.69
CA GLU A 73 9.62 -5.61 -9.95
C GLU A 73 9.24 -5.69 -8.47
N ILE A 74 9.42 -6.85 -7.85
CA ILE A 74 9.16 -7.06 -6.41
C ILE A 74 10.47 -7.17 -5.64
N ASP A 75 10.54 -6.45 -4.52
CA ASP A 75 11.62 -6.51 -3.53
C ASP A 75 11.02 -6.91 -2.17
N TYR A 76 11.29 -8.16 -1.75
CA TYR A 76 10.81 -8.68 -0.46
C TYR A 76 11.74 -8.25 0.67
N ARG A 77 11.18 -7.64 1.72
CA ARG A 77 11.92 -7.06 2.84
C ARG A 77 11.39 -7.51 4.19
N GLU A 78 12.22 -8.18 4.96
CA GLU A 78 11.90 -8.60 6.34
C GLU A 78 11.65 -7.40 7.27
N ASN A 79 12.39 -6.30 7.07
CA ASN A 79 12.27 -5.09 7.90
C ASN A 79 10.94 -4.33 7.69
N LEU A 80 10.13 -4.70 6.70
CA LEU A 80 8.78 -4.18 6.52
C LEU A 80 7.72 -5.00 7.29
N TYR A 81 8.08 -6.15 7.85
CA TYR A 81 7.16 -6.92 8.67
C TYR A 81 6.79 -6.14 9.94
N LEU A 82 5.49 -5.86 10.09
CA LEU A 82 4.93 -5.04 11.17
C LEU A 82 5.66 -3.68 11.37
N ALA A 83 6.20 -3.14 10.29
CA ALA A 83 6.95 -1.88 10.31
C ALA A 83 6.07 -0.70 10.70
N ASP A 84 6.63 0.22 11.49
CA ASP A 84 6.05 1.51 11.78
C ASP A 84 6.22 2.51 10.61
N ALA A 85 5.59 3.68 10.72
CA ALA A 85 5.65 4.71 9.68
C ALA A 85 7.09 5.18 9.39
N ALA A 86 7.96 5.22 10.40
CA ALA A 86 9.35 5.65 10.22
C ALA A 86 10.14 4.67 9.34
N LYS A 87 9.98 3.37 9.57
CA LYS A 87 10.61 2.32 8.76
C LYS A 87 10.07 2.29 7.35
N ILE A 88 8.75 2.43 7.17
CA ILE A 88 8.11 2.49 5.85
C ILE A 88 8.62 3.70 5.08
N LEU A 89 8.65 4.88 5.70
CA LEU A 89 9.15 6.10 5.07
C LEU A 89 10.64 6.00 4.71
N ALA A 90 11.45 5.39 5.56
CA ALA A 90 12.86 5.15 5.27
C ALA A 90 13.03 4.24 4.04
N ALA A 91 12.23 3.17 3.93
CA ALA A 91 12.23 2.29 2.77
C ALA A 91 11.82 3.03 1.49
N VAL A 92 10.77 3.85 1.54
CA VAL A 92 10.31 4.67 0.41
C VAL A 92 11.39 5.68 -0.02
N ARG A 93 12.00 6.39 0.92
CA ARG A 93 13.05 7.37 0.64
C ARG A 93 14.32 6.74 0.06
N GLY A 94 14.57 5.47 0.36
CA GLY A 94 15.68 4.69 -0.19
C GLY A 94 15.45 4.12 -1.57
N ALA A 95 14.26 4.28 -2.17
CA ALA A 95 13.96 3.75 -3.49
C ALA A 95 14.80 4.43 -4.59
N PRO A 96 15.12 3.70 -5.68
CA PRO A 96 15.95 4.23 -6.76
C PRO A 96 15.33 5.47 -7.41
N GLY A 97 16.16 6.45 -7.77
CA GLY A 97 15.71 7.72 -8.33
C GLY A 97 15.00 7.60 -9.68
N HIS A 98 15.31 6.57 -10.47
CA HIS A 98 14.67 6.33 -11.76
C HIS A 98 13.24 5.77 -11.63
N VAL A 99 12.91 5.09 -10.52
CA VAL A 99 11.56 4.59 -10.26
C VAL A 99 10.63 5.77 -10.01
N SER A 100 9.58 5.90 -10.81
CA SER A 100 8.58 6.98 -10.70
C SER A 100 7.34 6.56 -9.91
N SER A 101 7.03 5.26 -9.88
CA SER A 101 5.89 4.70 -9.17
C SER A 101 6.30 3.52 -8.30
N LEU A 102 6.00 3.60 -7.01
CA LEU A 102 6.42 2.66 -5.97
C LEU A 102 5.23 2.21 -5.15
N MET A 103 5.10 0.90 -4.92
CA MET A 103 4.12 0.34 -4.01
C MET A 103 4.80 -0.21 -2.75
N VAL A 104 4.18 0.00 -1.60
CA VAL A 104 4.53 -0.72 -0.36
C VAL A 104 3.37 -1.64 -0.01
N VAL A 105 3.64 -2.94 0.07
CA VAL A 105 2.68 -3.94 0.57
C VAL A 105 3.09 -4.32 1.98
N GLY A 106 2.23 -4.01 2.95
CA GLY A 106 2.60 -4.12 4.36
C GLY A 106 1.42 -4.26 5.31
N HIS A 107 1.59 -3.72 6.49
CA HIS A 107 0.75 -3.96 7.66
C HIS A 107 0.28 -2.67 8.32
N ASN A 108 -0.86 -2.73 9.01
CA ASN A 108 -1.27 -1.72 9.97
C ASN A 108 -0.67 -2.03 11.35
N PRO A 109 -0.50 -1.00 12.22
CA PRO A 109 -0.89 0.41 12.01
C PRO A 109 0.08 1.24 11.14
N GLY A 110 1.22 0.68 10.73
CA GLY A 110 2.28 1.42 10.07
C GLY A 110 1.84 2.06 8.73
N LEU A 111 1.09 1.33 7.89
CA LEU A 111 0.63 1.87 6.60
C LEU A 111 -0.38 3.00 6.77
N GLU A 112 -1.36 2.83 7.66
CA GLU A 112 -2.35 3.87 7.97
C GLU A 112 -1.67 5.13 8.52
N ALA A 113 -0.75 4.96 9.47
CA ALA A 113 0.05 6.07 10.01
C ALA A 113 0.91 6.75 8.93
N THR A 114 1.49 5.98 8.01
CA THR A 114 2.26 6.53 6.89
C THR A 114 1.39 7.34 5.93
N ALA A 115 0.22 6.81 5.57
CA ALA A 115 -0.73 7.51 4.70
C ALA A 115 -1.18 8.84 5.33
N ALA A 116 -1.56 8.82 6.61
CA ALA A 116 -1.96 10.01 7.35
C ALA A 116 -0.82 11.04 7.49
N LEU A 117 0.41 10.56 7.76
CA LEU A 117 1.60 11.41 7.88
C LEU A 117 1.94 12.13 6.58
N LEU A 118 1.82 11.44 5.45
CA LEU A 118 2.26 11.93 4.15
C LEU A 118 1.21 12.73 3.41
N ALA A 119 -0.08 12.47 3.65
CA ALA A 119 -1.17 13.17 2.98
C ALA A 119 -1.21 14.64 3.39
N ARG A 120 -1.25 15.53 2.40
CA ARG A 120 -1.46 16.97 2.63
C ARG A 120 -2.93 17.24 2.95
N GLU A 121 -3.20 18.38 3.59
CA GLU A 121 -4.56 18.85 3.81
C GLU A 121 -5.39 18.88 2.52
N PRO A 122 -6.62 18.36 2.52
CA PRO A 122 -7.46 18.33 1.34
C PRO A 122 -8.00 19.72 0.98
N VAL A 123 -7.88 20.10 -0.28
CA VAL A 123 -8.36 21.41 -0.78
C VAL A 123 -9.77 21.28 -1.38
N ARG A 124 -10.03 20.18 -2.10
CA ARG A 124 -11.29 19.98 -2.83
C ARG A 124 -12.22 19.01 -2.12
N ARG A 125 -13.54 19.13 -2.35
CA ARG A 125 -14.56 18.24 -1.77
C ARG A 125 -14.26 16.75 -1.97
N LYS A 126 -13.81 16.36 -3.19
CA LYS A 126 -13.45 14.96 -3.47
C LYS A 126 -12.23 14.50 -2.68
N GLU A 127 -11.27 15.39 -2.46
CA GLU A 127 -10.10 15.09 -1.61
C GLU A 127 -10.54 14.87 -0.16
N ARG A 128 -11.44 15.72 0.38
CA ARG A 128 -11.97 15.58 1.75
C ARG A 128 -12.66 14.25 1.97
N ALA A 129 -13.52 13.82 1.05
CA ALA A 129 -14.20 12.52 1.16
C ALA A 129 -13.21 11.33 1.22
N ARG A 130 -12.07 11.40 0.49
CA ARG A 130 -11.03 10.38 0.57
C ARG A 130 -10.29 10.41 1.91
N HIS A 131 -10.00 11.60 2.45
CA HIS A 131 -9.39 11.76 3.76
C HIS A 131 -10.29 11.25 4.87
N GLU A 132 -11.58 11.59 4.86
CA GLU A 132 -12.58 11.08 5.79
C GLU A 132 -12.65 9.54 5.75
N ALA A 133 -12.64 8.94 4.56
CA ALA A 133 -12.64 7.49 4.40
C ALA A 133 -11.33 6.84 4.91
N LEU A 134 -10.19 7.48 4.71
CA LEU A 134 -8.89 7.03 5.24
C LEU A 134 -8.86 7.09 6.77
N GLU A 135 -9.35 8.19 7.36
CA GLU A 135 -9.44 8.39 8.81
C GLU A 135 -10.44 7.44 9.47
N GLU A 136 -11.55 7.13 8.77
CA GLU A 136 -12.55 6.19 9.27
C GLU A 136 -11.96 4.81 9.50
N LYS A 137 -11.29 4.25 8.49
CA LYS A 137 -10.70 2.89 8.57
C LYS A 137 -9.82 2.57 7.36
N PHE A 138 -8.65 2.01 7.63
CA PHE A 138 -7.76 1.41 6.64
C PHE A 138 -7.83 -0.13 6.74
N PRO A 139 -8.86 -0.79 6.15
CA PRO A 139 -9.06 -2.23 6.30
C PRO A 139 -8.03 -3.06 5.53
N THR A 140 -8.04 -4.38 5.71
CA THR A 140 -7.27 -5.31 4.88
C THR A 140 -7.59 -5.08 3.40
N CYS A 141 -6.58 -5.18 2.56
CA CYS A 141 -6.62 -4.90 1.12
C CYS A 141 -7.04 -3.46 0.75
N ALA A 142 -7.04 -2.50 1.69
CA ALA A 142 -7.21 -1.09 1.34
C ALA A 142 -5.94 -0.54 0.70
N LEU A 143 -6.13 0.37 -0.23
CA LEU A 143 -5.10 1.02 -1.03
C LEU A 143 -5.22 2.53 -0.91
N ALA A 144 -4.14 3.20 -0.50
CA ALA A 144 -3.98 4.65 -0.59
C ALA A 144 -2.99 5.00 -1.70
N ILE A 145 -3.31 5.99 -2.53
CA ILE A 145 -2.47 6.47 -3.63
C ILE A 145 -2.14 7.94 -3.39
N LEU A 146 -0.84 8.25 -3.31
CA LEU A 146 -0.35 9.60 -3.07
C LEU A 146 0.58 10.06 -4.19
N ASP A 147 0.36 11.25 -4.70
CA ASP A 147 1.23 11.91 -5.66
C ASP A 147 2.06 13.01 -4.98
N PHE A 148 3.36 13.03 -5.28
CA PHE A 148 4.32 13.99 -4.76
C PHE A 148 4.97 14.75 -5.91
N ASP A 149 4.98 16.08 -5.84
CA ASP A 149 5.68 16.94 -6.78
C ASP A 149 7.16 17.08 -6.40
N VAL A 150 7.87 15.94 -6.46
CA VAL A 150 9.30 15.84 -6.18
C VAL A 150 10.00 15.02 -7.27
N GLY A 151 11.29 15.26 -7.46
CA GLY A 151 12.12 14.51 -8.40
C GLY A 151 12.68 13.21 -7.83
N ARG A 152 12.88 13.15 -6.53
CA ARG A 152 13.54 12.01 -5.85
C ARG A 152 12.74 11.57 -4.63
N TRP A 153 12.72 10.27 -4.35
CA TRP A 153 12.03 9.69 -3.20
C TRP A 153 12.51 10.25 -1.86
N ARG A 154 13.80 10.55 -1.74
CA ARG A 154 14.38 11.14 -0.52
C ARG A 154 13.87 12.54 -0.18
N ASP A 155 13.28 13.23 -1.15
CA ASP A 155 12.77 14.60 -0.99
C ASP A 155 11.31 14.61 -0.50
N ILE A 156 10.69 13.43 -0.29
CA ILE A 156 9.35 13.31 0.29
C ILE A 156 9.35 13.81 1.74
N VAL A 157 8.42 14.70 2.04
CA VAL A 157 8.22 15.27 3.38
C VAL A 157 6.81 15.00 3.90
N GLN A 158 6.64 15.12 5.20
CA GLN A 158 5.33 15.05 5.85
C GLN A 158 4.38 16.08 5.24
N GLY A 159 3.12 15.69 4.99
CA GLY A 159 2.11 16.58 4.42
C GLY A 159 2.40 17.04 2.99
N GLY A 160 3.36 16.40 2.29
CA GLY A 160 3.72 16.76 0.92
C GLY A 160 2.95 16.01 -0.17
N GLY A 161 2.22 14.95 0.18
CA GLY A 161 1.53 14.05 -0.74
C GLY A 161 0.08 14.43 -0.97
N LYS A 162 -0.33 14.53 -2.23
CA LYS A 162 -1.75 14.63 -2.58
C LYS A 162 -2.37 13.25 -2.55
N LEU A 163 -3.38 13.02 -1.69
CA LEU A 163 -4.17 11.79 -1.70
C LEU A 163 -5.05 11.76 -2.96
N VAL A 164 -4.56 11.02 -3.97
CA VAL A 164 -5.21 10.91 -5.28
C VAL A 164 -6.38 9.96 -5.23
N ASP A 165 -6.21 8.85 -4.47
CA ASP A 165 -7.26 7.85 -4.29
C ASP A 165 -7.13 7.14 -2.96
N PHE A 166 -8.26 6.64 -2.46
CA PHE A 166 -8.33 5.72 -1.33
C PHE A 166 -9.45 4.72 -1.60
N VAL A 167 -9.09 3.45 -1.73
CA VAL A 167 -9.99 2.38 -2.20
C VAL A 167 -9.98 1.24 -1.19
N ARG A 168 -11.17 0.79 -0.83
CA ARG A 168 -11.37 -0.36 0.06
C ARG A 168 -12.06 -1.49 -0.72
N PRO A 169 -11.90 -2.76 -0.35
CA PRO A 169 -12.57 -3.86 -1.04
C PRO A 169 -14.08 -3.66 -1.19
N LYS A 170 -14.74 -3.06 -0.20
CA LYS A 170 -16.19 -2.73 -0.26
C LYS A 170 -16.57 -1.69 -1.32
N ASP A 171 -15.59 -0.98 -1.86
CA ASP A 171 -15.78 0.08 -2.87
C ASP A 171 -15.60 -0.46 -4.31
N LEU A 172 -15.23 -1.75 -4.47
CA LEU A 172 -14.90 -2.41 -5.74
C LEU A 172 -16.09 -3.16 -6.35
#